data_40d38821376eb451887a537205df942a
#
_entry.id   40d38821376eb451887a537205df942a
#
_cell.length_a   1.000
_cell.length_b   1.000
_cell.length_c   1.000
_cell.angle_alpha   90.00
_cell.angle_beta   90.00
_cell.angle_gamma   90.00
#
_symmetry.space_group_name_H-M   'P 1'
#
loop_
_entity.id
_entity.type
_entity.pdbx_description
1 polymer ?
#
loop_
_entity_poly.entity_id
_entity_poly.type
_entity_poly.pdbx_seq_one_letter_code
_entity_poly.pdbx_strand_id
1 'polypeptide(L)'
;MQRMVLLNEYALKNYDAAKAAGDKLFATPGTEFTFNDYSTYGDVLNELKDYNGAIKAYEEALKIRADKWDTYSKLSSVYTSLEDYAKAAEAQQKFVDNGGDDVTLTDFFVLSNRYKNLAITSEEGSAARKESAVNGLKYIDMAIEKAAEESRPSLYRNRATLLILRDGSESQEVVDTYMNMITIYDKDSSNKTSHADAYKSAYGTIASFYRSQGNMSMAREYYEKLLSVDPTNEDLRNYLKTLK
;
A
#
# COMPACT_ATOMS: atom_id res chain seq x y z
N MET A 1 21.83 -3.97 -33.18
CA MET A 1 21.52 -5.42 -32.98
C MET A 1 21.18 -5.70 -31.50
N GLN A 2 22.00 -5.38 -30.50
CA GLN A 2 21.75 -5.68 -29.07
C GLN A 2 20.48 -5.05 -28.49
N ARG A 3 20.13 -3.82 -28.92
CA ARG A 3 18.85 -3.15 -28.51
C ARG A 3 17.62 -4.00 -28.85
N MET A 4 17.57 -4.56 -30.06
CA MET A 4 16.45 -5.41 -30.46
C MET A 4 16.41 -6.72 -29.68
N VAL A 5 17.57 -7.28 -29.34
CA VAL A 5 17.64 -8.50 -28.52
C VAL A 5 17.14 -8.18 -27.10
N LEU A 6 17.59 -7.09 -26.47
CA LEU A 6 17.11 -6.64 -25.16
C LEU A 6 15.57 -6.54 -25.13
N LEU A 7 14.99 -5.84 -26.09
CA LEU A 7 13.55 -5.62 -26.14
C LEU A 7 12.77 -6.92 -26.38
N ASN A 8 13.25 -7.79 -27.30
CA ASN A 8 12.60 -9.05 -27.60
C ASN A 8 12.67 -10.04 -26.43
N GLU A 9 13.85 -10.19 -25.82
CA GLU A 9 14.04 -11.12 -24.71
C GLU A 9 13.24 -10.64 -23.47
N TYR A 10 13.16 -9.34 -23.24
CA TYR A 10 12.29 -8.77 -22.20
C TYR A 10 10.81 -9.09 -22.47
N ALA A 11 10.33 -8.89 -23.71
CA ALA A 11 8.95 -9.20 -24.09
C ALA A 11 8.62 -10.70 -23.94
N LEU A 12 9.62 -11.57 -24.14
CA LEU A 12 9.51 -13.02 -23.91
C LEU A 12 9.70 -13.42 -22.44
N LYS A 13 9.97 -12.46 -21.54
CA LYS A 13 10.31 -12.68 -20.12
C LYS A 13 11.57 -13.51 -19.89
N ASN A 14 12.48 -13.54 -20.86
CA ASN A 14 13.78 -14.17 -20.76
C ASN A 14 14.79 -13.19 -20.14
N TYR A 15 14.61 -12.87 -18.86
CA TYR A 15 15.30 -11.75 -18.19
C TYR A 15 16.84 -11.90 -18.17
N ASP A 16 17.39 -13.10 -18.01
CA ASP A 16 18.83 -13.32 -18.07
C ASP A 16 19.42 -13.02 -19.46
N ALA A 17 18.75 -13.44 -20.52
CA ALA A 17 19.16 -13.15 -21.90
C ALA A 17 18.98 -11.66 -22.21
N ALA A 18 17.90 -11.04 -21.73
CA ALA A 18 17.67 -9.60 -21.85
C ALA A 18 18.78 -8.81 -21.13
N LYS A 19 19.13 -9.21 -19.90
CA LYS A 19 20.26 -8.60 -19.17
C LYS A 19 21.56 -8.68 -19.93
N ALA A 20 21.93 -9.88 -20.43
CA ALA A 20 23.15 -10.07 -21.20
C ALA A 20 23.20 -9.23 -22.48
N ALA A 21 22.05 -9.01 -23.14
CA ALA A 21 21.94 -8.11 -24.29
C ALA A 21 22.07 -6.64 -23.87
N GLY A 22 21.47 -6.24 -22.77
CA GLY A 22 21.61 -4.90 -22.19
C GLY A 22 23.06 -4.59 -21.80
N ASP A 23 23.73 -5.50 -21.09
CA ASP A 23 25.15 -5.34 -20.72
C ASP A 23 26.02 -5.08 -21.95
N LYS A 24 25.80 -5.85 -23.04
CA LYS A 24 26.52 -5.64 -24.32
C LYS A 24 26.14 -4.32 -25.00
N LEU A 25 24.87 -3.91 -24.93
CA LEU A 25 24.41 -2.65 -25.48
C LEU A 25 25.14 -1.48 -24.80
N PHE A 26 25.12 -1.44 -23.47
CA PHE A 26 25.72 -0.35 -22.69
C PHE A 26 27.25 -0.36 -22.69
N ALA A 27 27.87 -1.50 -23.01
CA ALA A 27 29.33 -1.59 -23.20
C ALA A 27 29.78 -1.18 -24.61
N THR A 28 28.86 -0.90 -25.56
CA THR A 28 29.21 -0.58 -26.96
C THR A 28 29.61 0.90 -27.09
N PRO A 29 30.87 1.24 -27.38
CA PRO A 29 31.31 2.63 -27.52
C PRO A 29 30.57 3.38 -28.63
N GLY A 30 30.31 4.66 -28.40
CA GLY A 30 29.69 5.54 -29.41
C GLY A 30 28.19 5.30 -29.63
N THR A 31 27.56 4.47 -28.80
CA THR A 31 26.13 4.24 -28.86
C THR A 31 25.37 5.38 -28.18
N GLU A 32 24.45 5.99 -28.91
CA GLU A 32 23.45 6.88 -28.31
C GLU A 32 22.34 6.06 -27.67
N PHE A 33 22.17 6.21 -26.37
CA PHE A 33 21.14 5.50 -25.60
C PHE A 33 19.85 6.30 -25.56
N THR A 34 18.72 5.59 -25.61
CA THR A 34 17.38 6.15 -25.57
C THR A 34 16.75 5.92 -24.19
N PHE A 35 15.66 6.66 -23.93
CA PHE A 35 14.81 6.40 -22.77
C PHE A 35 14.41 4.92 -22.68
N ASN A 36 13.98 4.33 -23.78
CA ASN A 36 13.53 2.94 -23.81
C ASN A 36 14.65 1.95 -23.51
N ASP A 37 15.89 2.22 -23.90
CA ASP A 37 17.02 1.34 -23.56
C ASP A 37 17.19 1.24 -22.05
N TYR A 38 17.26 2.38 -21.38
CA TYR A 38 17.42 2.44 -19.93
C TYR A 38 16.17 1.95 -19.19
N SER A 39 14.97 2.37 -19.60
CA SER A 39 13.73 1.95 -18.93
C SER A 39 13.52 0.45 -19.01
N THR A 40 13.70 -0.16 -20.22
CA THR A 40 13.59 -1.61 -20.37
C THR A 40 14.67 -2.35 -19.59
N TYR A 41 15.91 -1.85 -19.60
CA TYR A 41 16.97 -2.48 -18.84
C TYR A 41 16.71 -2.37 -17.32
N GLY A 42 16.15 -1.25 -16.85
CA GLY A 42 15.69 -1.11 -15.47
C GLY A 42 14.59 -2.13 -15.11
N ASP A 43 13.63 -2.35 -16.02
CA ASP A 43 12.60 -3.38 -15.83
C ASP A 43 13.22 -4.77 -15.69
N VAL A 44 14.18 -5.12 -16.56
CA VAL A 44 14.90 -6.40 -16.53
C VAL A 44 15.66 -6.58 -15.22
N LEU A 45 16.38 -5.57 -14.76
CA LEU A 45 17.13 -5.62 -13.51
C LEU A 45 16.22 -5.75 -12.30
N ASN A 46 15.06 -5.10 -12.32
CA ASN A 46 14.04 -5.23 -11.27
C ASN A 46 13.48 -6.65 -11.19
N GLU A 47 13.16 -7.27 -12.32
CA GLU A 47 12.70 -8.67 -12.37
C GLU A 47 13.76 -9.65 -11.85
N LEU A 48 15.02 -9.36 -12.09
CA LEU A 48 16.17 -10.12 -11.57
C LEU A 48 16.54 -9.73 -10.13
N LYS A 49 15.79 -8.82 -9.50
CA LYS A 49 16.01 -8.30 -8.14
C LYS A 49 17.36 -7.57 -7.95
N ASP A 50 17.96 -7.12 -9.03
CA ASP A 50 19.06 -6.14 -8.97
C ASP A 50 18.47 -4.73 -8.82
N TYR A 51 17.97 -4.47 -7.62
CA TYR A 51 17.24 -3.23 -7.32
C TYR A 51 18.13 -1.98 -7.48
N ASN A 52 19.40 -2.06 -7.08
CA ASN A 52 20.32 -0.94 -7.23
C ASN A 52 20.66 -0.65 -8.70
N GLY A 53 20.78 -1.67 -9.50
CA GLY A 53 20.93 -1.55 -10.95
C GLY A 53 19.68 -0.95 -11.60
N ALA A 54 18.50 -1.42 -11.20
CA ALA A 54 17.22 -0.92 -11.70
C ALA A 54 17.04 0.58 -11.39
N ILE A 55 17.33 1.03 -10.17
CA ILE A 55 17.26 2.45 -9.80
C ILE A 55 18.13 3.29 -10.73
N LYS A 56 19.42 2.91 -10.89
CA LYS A 56 20.35 3.63 -11.77
C LYS A 56 19.83 3.72 -13.21
N ALA A 57 19.32 2.61 -13.73
CA ALA A 57 18.78 2.58 -15.08
C ALA A 57 17.56 3.50 -15.24
N TYR A 58 16.61 3.49 -14.30
CA TYR A 58 15.46 4.39 -14.35
C TYR A 58 15.87 5.87 -14.18
N GLU A 59 16.84 6.17 -13.33
CA GLU A 59 17.35 7.53 -13.18
C GLU A 59 18.01 8.03 -14.48
N GLU A 60 18.79 7.18 -15.18
CA GLU A 60 19.35 7.54 -16.50
C GLU A 60 18.24 7.70 -17.55
N ALA A 61 17.19 6.86 -17.53
CA ALA A 61 16.03 7.05 -18.40
C ALA A 61 15.36 8.41 -18.17
N LEU A 62 15.15 8.81 -16.93
CA LEU A 62 14.54 10.09 -16.55
C LEU A 62 15.40 11.30 -16.89
N LYS A 63 16.74 11.19 -16.98
CA LYS A 63 17.62 12.26 -17.50
C LYS A 63 17.33 12.55 -18.97
N ILE A 64 16.94 11.51 -19.73
CA ILE A 64 16.61 11.65 -21.16
C ILE A 64 15.16 12.17 -21.33
N ARG A 65 14.23 11.65 -20.54
CA ARG A 65 12.81 12.00 -20.61
C ARG A 65 12.24 12.18 -19.21
N ALA A 66 12.40 13.38 -18.66
CA ALA A 66 11.90 13.74 -17.33
C ALA A 66 10.35 13.74 -17.24
N ASP A 67 9.67 13.81 -18.38
CA ASP A 67 8.22 13.81 -18.52
C ASP A 67 7.59 12.38 -18.50
N LYS A 68 8.39 11.33 -18.30
CA LYS A 68 7.93 9.96 -18.19
C LYS A 68 7.57 9.62 -16.74
N TRP A 69 6.43 10.13 -16.28
CA TRP A 69 5.98 10.06 -14.90
C TRP A 69 5.76 8.64 -14.41
N ASP A 70 5.33 7.71 -15.28
CA ASP A 70 5.20 6.28 -14.99
C ASP A 70 6.49 5.63 -14.47
N THR A 71 7.65 6.16 -14.88
CA THR A 71 8.95 5.69 -14.41
C THR A 71 9.14 5.95 -12.91
N TYR A 72 8.52 7.01 -12.36
CA TYR A 72 8.53 7.26 -10.91
C TYR A 72 7.72 6.21 -10.13
N SER A 73 6.61 5.71 -10.69
CA SER A 73 5.87 4.59 -10.09
C SER A 73 6.71 3.31 -10.06
N LYS A 74 7.52 3.05 -11.11
CA LYS A 74 8.49 1.94 -11.13
C LYS A 74 9.56 2.11 -10.06
N LEU A 75 10.16 3.30 -9.94
CA LEU A 75 11.11 3.63 -8.87
C LEU A 75 10.51 3.43 -7.47
N SER A 76 9.26 3.89 -7.26
CA SER A 76 8.55 3.67 -6.00
C SER A 76 8.45 2.19 -5.64
N SER A 77 8.17 1.33 -6.62
CA SER A 77 8.09 -0.11 -6.40
C SER A 77 9.44 -0.71 -6.02
N VAL A 78 10.51 -0.28 -6.68
CA VAL A 78 11.88 -0.73 -6.37
C VAL A 78 12.32 -0.27 -4.97
N TYR A 79 12.10 1.00 -4.63
CA TYR A 79 12.39 1.51 -3.29
C TYR A 79 11.59 0.78 -2.19
N THR A 80 10.35 0.36 -2.50
CA THR A 80 9.55 -0.45 -1.56
C THR A 80 10.17 -1.82 -1.33
N SER A 81 10.72 -2.45 -2.39
CA SER A 81 11.41 -3.74 -2.27
C SER A 81 12.71 -3.64 -1.46
N LEU A 82 13.30 -2.44 -1.39
CA LEU A 82 14.47 -2.12 -0.55
C LEU A 82 14.08 -1.60 0.85
N GLU A 83 12.78 -1.53 1.16
CA GLU A 83 12.24 -0.96 2.41
C GLU A 83 12.62 0.53 2.62
N ASP A 84 13.07 1.23 1.57
CA ASP A 84 13.27 2.69 1.59
C ASP A 84 11.92 3.40 1.37
N TYR A 85 11.07 3.34 2.39
CA TYR A 85 9.68 3.84 2.29
C TYR A 85 9.61 5.35 2.08
N ALA A 86 10.63 6.09 2.50
CA ALA A 86 10.68 7.53 2.27
C ALA A 86 10.83 7.84 0.78
N LYS A 87 11.82 7.23 0.10
CA LYS A 87 11.99 7.39 -1.35
C LYS A 87 10.85 6.76 -2.15
N ALA A 88 10.29 5.66 -1.65
CA ALA A 88 9.13 5.03 -2.27
C ALA A 88 7.92 5.98 -2.28
N ALA A 89 7.63 6.66 -1.16
CA ALA A 89 6.57 7.65 -1.08
C ALA A 89 6.85 8.87 -1.96
N GLU A 90 8.07 9.42 -1.93
CA GLU A 90 8.48 10.55 -2.76
C GLU A 90 8.31 10.25 -4.27
N ALA A 91 8.77 9.09 -4.72
CA ALA A 91 8.67 8.70 -6.11
C ALA A 91 7.21 8.51 -6.54
N GLN A 92 6.39 7.80 -5.76
CA GLN A 92 4.96 7.65 -6.07
C GLN A 92 4.23 9.00 -6.07
N GLN A 93 4.60 9.90 -5.15
CA GLN A 93 4.04 11.24 -5.10
C GLN A 93 4.30 12.01 -6.39
N LYS A 94 5.55 11.97 -6.93
CA LYS A 94 5.89 12.61 -8.20
C LYS A 94 5.02 12.09 -9.35
N PHE A 95 4.75 10.78 -9.39
CA PHE A 95 3.84 10.23 -10.38
C PHE A 95 2.41 10.75 -10.20
N VAL A 96 1.88 10.70 -8.98
CA VAL A 96 0.49 11.14 -8.71
C VAL A 96 0.29 12.63 -8.99
N ASP A 97 1.28 13.47 -8.69
CA ASP A 97 1.17 14.92 -8.87
C ASP A 97 1.27 15.36 -10.35
N ASN A 98 1.92 14.57 -11.20
CA ASN A 98 2.27 14.99 -12.55
C ASN A 98 1.73 14.05 -13.66
N GLY A 99 1.27 12.86 -13.32
CA GLY A 99 0.82 11.83 -14.28
C GLY A 99 -0.52 12.15 -14.97
N GLY A 100 -1.25 13.18 -14.50
CA GLY A 100 -2.48 13.62 -15.14
C GLY A 100 -3.52 12.51 -15.26
N ASP A 101 -4.00 12.28 -16.48
CA ASP A 101 -5.04 11.28 -16.77
C ASP A 101 -4.57 9.83 -16.60
N ASP A 102 -3.26 9.59 -16.52
CA ASP A 102 -2.69 8.27 -16.27
C ASP A 102 -2.82 7.86 -14.79
N VAL A 103 -3.13 8.82 -13.87
CA VAL A 103 -3.30 8.56 -12.45
C VAL A 103 -4.67 7.99 -12.15
N THR A 104 -4.67 6.79 -11.64
CA THR A 104 -5.88 6.01 -11.32
C THR A 104 -6.17 5.96 -9.82
N LEU A 105 -7.35 5.43 -9.45
CA LEU A 105 -7.68 5.08 -8.07
C LEU A 105 -6.59 4.18 -7.43
N THR A 106 -6.05 3.24 -8.20
CA THR A 106 -5.01 2.34 -7.71
C THR A 106 -3.76 3.09 -7.29
N ASP A 107 -3.40 4.18 -7.98
CA ASP A 107 -2.21 4.96 -7.67
C ASP A 107 -2.38 5.76 -6.38
N PHE A 108 -3.58 6.28 -6.10
CA PHE A 108 -3.89 6.88 -4.80
C PHE A 108 -3.79 5.84 -3.67
N PHE A 109 -4.31 4.65 -3.88
CA PHE A 109 -4.19 3.56 -2.91
C PHE A 109 -2.73 3.14 -2.69
N VAL A 110 -1.95 3.02 -3.76
CA VAL A 110 -0.50 2.72 -3.69
C VAL A 110 0.23 3.80 -2.91
N LEU A 111 -0.01 5.09 -3.21
CA LEU A 111 0.63 6.19 -2.50
C LEU A 111 0.24 6.21 -1.01
N SER A 112 -1.02 6.00 -0.70
CA SER A 112 -1.48 5.85 0.68
C SER A 112 -0.73 4.74 1.41
N ASN A 113 -0.53 3.58 0.76
CA ASN A 113 0.25 2.48 1.34
C ASN A 113 1.73 2.81 1.53
N ARG A 114 2.35 3.61 0.64
CA ARG A 114 3.74 4.08 0.83
C ARG A 114 3.85 4.91 2.10
N TYR A 115 2.95 5.87 2.27
CA TYR A 115 2.89 6.69 3.48
C TYR A 115 2.54 5.88 4.74
N LYS A 116 1.65 4.89 4.64
CA LYS A 116 1.37 3.97 5.74
C LYS A 116 2.61 3.20 6.18
N ASN A 117 3.38 2.64 5.24
CA ASN A 117 4.60 1.93 5.55
C ASN A 117 5.65 2.86 6.20
N LEU A 118 5.77 4.08 5.70
CA LEU A 118 6.64 5.10 6.30
C LEU A 118 6.20 5.43 7.73
N ALA A 119 4.88 5.56 7.98
CA ALA A 119 4.36 5.78 9.32
C ALA A 119 4.62 4.59 10.26
N ILE A 120 4.47 3.35 9.77
CA ILE A 120 4.73 2.13 10.56
C ILE A 120 6.19 2.04 10.99
N THR A 121 7.13 2.41 10.12
CA THR A 121 8.58 2.32 10.39
C THR A 121 9.12 3.53 11.14
N SER A 122 8.33 4.61 11.27
CA SER A 122 8.69 5.78 12.08
C SER A 122 8.50 5.50 13.57
N GLU A 123 9.29 6.18 14.41
CA GLU A 123 9.21 6.09 15.86
C GLU A 123 7.79 6.39 16.36
N GLU A 124 7.32 5.57 17.32
CA GLU A 124 5.99 5.72 17.90
C GLU A 124 5.80 7.08 18.54
N GLY A 125 4.65 7.72 18.26
CA GLY A 125 4.33 9.06 18.77
C GLY A 125 5.09 10.21 18.10
N SER A 126 6.04 9.93 17.21
CA SER A 126 6.83 10.98 16.53
C SER A 126 5.97 11.84 15.60
N ALA A 127 6.42 13.08 15.37
CA ALA A 127 5.79 13.98 14.39
C ALA A 127 5.85 13.38 12.98
N ALA A 128 6.96 12.72 12.62
CA ALA A 128 7.14 12.07 11.33
C ALA A 128 6.12 10.95 11.08
N ARG A 129 5.81 10.13 12.12
CA ARG A 129 4.76 9.10 12.04
C ARG A 129 3.40 9.72 11.78
N LYS A 130 3.05 10.77 12.53
CA LYS A 130 1.76 11.46 12.38
C LYS A 130 1.62 12.13 11.02
N GLU A 131 2.65 12.82 10.57
CA GLU A 131 2.67 13.47 9.25
C GLU A 131 2.51 12.45 8.12
N SER A 132 3.24 11.34 8.18
CA SER A 132 3.11 10.25 7.20
C SER A 132 1.69 9.66 7.22
N ALA A 133 1.10 9.46 8.39
CA ALA A 133 -0.27 8.97 8.49
C ALA A 133 -1.29 9.97 7.91
N VAL A 134 -1.13 11.28 8.15
CA VAL A 134 -1.97 12.33 7.56
C VAL A 134 -1.88 12.33 6.03
N ASN A 135 -0.65 12.25 5.49
CA ASN A 135 -0.47 12.16 4.04
C ASN A 135 -1.10 10.88 3.47
N GLY A 136 -0.97 9.74 4.15
CA GLY A 136 -1.63 8.49 3.77
C GLY A 136 -3.16 8.62 3.77
N LEU A 137 -3.74 9.29 4.77
CA LEU A 137 -5.18 9.55 4.87
C LEU A 137 -5.70 10.38 3.70
N LYS A 138 -4.99 11.44 3.31
CA LYS A 138 -5.36 12.25 2.14
C LYS A 138 -5.59 11.38 0.90
N TYR A 139 -4.67 10.47 0.61
CA TYR A 139 -4.74 9.66 -0.61
C TYR A 139 -5.70 8.47 -0.49
N ILE A 140 -5.87 7.89 0.70
CA ILE A 140 -6.88 6.84 0.86
C ILE A 140 -8.30 7.41 0.74
N ASP A 141 -8.55 8.62 1.22
CA ASP A 141 -9.83 9.29 1.09
C ASP A 141 -10.15 9.59 -0.39
N MET A 142 -9.18 10.04 -1.18
CA MET A 142 -9.32 10.19 -2.65
C MET A 142 -9.63 8.86 -3.35
N ALA A 143 -9.01 7.76 -2.89
CA ALA A 143 -9.30 6.43 -3.43
C ALA A 143 -10.71 5.97 -3.07
N ILE A 144 -11.17 6.19 -1.83
CA ILE A 144 -12.52 5.84 -1.36
C ILE A 144 -13.60 6.60 -2.14
N GLU A 145 -13.38 7.89 -2.40
CA GLU A 145 -14.31 8.72 -3.17
C GLU A 145 -14.54 8.17 -4.58
N LYS A 146 -13.47 7.74 -5.24
CA LYS A 146 -13.50 7.20 -6.62
C LYS A 146 -13.93 5.73 -6.70
N ALA A 147 -13.89 4.99 -5.61
CA ALA A 147 -14.13 3.55 -5.60
C ALA A 147 -15.62 3.22 -5.69
N ALA A 148 -15.95 2.14 -6.42
CA ALA A 148 -17.25 1.49 -6.31
C ALA A 148 -17.49 0.97 -4.88
N GLU A 149 -18.75 0.93 -4.46
CA GLU A 149 -19.09 0.65 -3.06
C GLU A 149 -18.52 -0.69 -2.57
N GLU A 150 -18.62 -1.72 -3.39
CA GLU A 150 -18.15 -3.08 -3.09
C GLU A 150 -16.64 -3.18 -2.90
N SER A 151 -15.88 -2.23 -3.44
CA SER A 151 -14.41 -2.17 -3.32
C SER A 151 -13.94 -1.38 -2.09
N ARG A 152 -14.82 -0.58 -1.48
CA ARG A 152 -14.47 0.33 -0.36
C ARG A 152 -14.05 -0.37 0.94
N PRO A 153 -14.52 -1.58 1.29
CA PRO A 153 -14.16 -2.19 2.56
C PRO A 153 -12.66 -2.34 2.80
N SER A 154 -11.90 -2.73 1.77
CA SER A 154 -10.44 -2.83 1.84
C SER A 154 -9.76 -1.47 2.05
N LEU A 155 -10.31 -0.42 1.44
CA LEU A 155 -9.85 0.95 1.59
C LEU A 155 -10.16 1.49 2.99
N TYR A 156 -11.36 1.23 3.54
CA TYR A 156 -11.70 1.59 4.92
C TYR A 156 -10.79 0.90 5.94
N ARG A 157 -10.42 -0.37 5.72
CA ARG A 157 -9.44 -1.05 6.57
C ARG A 157 -8.09 -0.34 6.58
N ASN A 158 -7.63 0.09 5.40
CA ASN A 158 -6.39 0.86 5.29
C ASN A 158 -6.52 2.23 5.99
N ARG A 159 -7.64 2.93 5.78
CA ARG A 159 -7.96 4.20 6.43
C ARG A 159 -7.94 4.07 7.96
N ALA A 160 -8.60 3.05 8.52
CA ALA A 160 -8.59 2.81 9.96
C ALA A 160 -7.18 2.59 10.51
N THR A 161 -6.33 1.84 9.79
CA THR A 161 -4.93 1.67 10.18
C THR A 161 -4.18 3.00 10.21
N LEU A 162 -4.37 3.87 9.23
CA LEU A 162 -3.74 5.19 9.18
C LEU A 162 -4.22 6.11 10.31
N LEU A 163 -5.52 6.06 10.63
CA LEU A 163 -6.07 6.80 11.78
C LEU A 163 -5.45 6.34 13.09
N ILE A 164 -5.31 5.03 13.27
CA ILE A 164 -4.65 4.45 14.46
C ILE A 164 -3.18 4.90 14.54
N LEU A 165 -2.48 4.96 13.43
CA LEU A 165 -1.09 5.43 13.37
C LEU A 165 -0.97 6.92 13.69
N ARG A 166 -1.99 7.73 13.37
CA ARG A 166 -2.06 9.17 13.64
C ARG A 166 -2.38 9.47 15.12
N ASP A 167 -3.44 8.85 15.65
CA ASP A 167 -4.08 9.27 16.89
C ASP A 167 -4.23 8.16 17.94
N GLY A 168 -3.93 6.91 17.58
CA GLY A 168 -4.24 5.74 18.39
C GLY A 168 -5.62 5.14 18.08
N SER A 169 -5.91 4.00 18.72
CA SER A 169 -7.14 3.24 18.46
C SER A 169 -8.40 3.79 19.15
N GLU A 170 -8.25 4.72 20.08
CA GLU A 170 -9.34 5.26 20.91
C GLU A 170 -9.97 6.51 20.28
N SER A 171 -10.27 6.47 19.00
CA SER A 171 -10.86 7.56 18.22
C SER A 171 -12.23 7.16 17.67
N GLN A 172 -13.22 8.05 17.78
CA GLN A 172 -14.53 7.85 17.16
C GLN A 172 -14.41 7.71 15.64
N GLU A 173 -13.48 8.43 15.02
CA GLU A 173 -13.25 8.33 13.57
C GLU A 173 -12.79 6.93 13.13
N VAL A 174 -12.00 6.24 13.95
CA VAL A 174 -11.63 4.83 13.73
C VAL A 174 -12.86 3.93 13.79
N VAL A 175 -13.72 4.12 14.81
CA VAL A 175 -14.98 3.37 14.96
C VAL A 175 -15.87 3.57 13.74
N ASP A 176 -16.13 4.81 13.36
CA ASP A 176 -16.98 5.15 12.21
C ASP A 176 -16.45 4.54 10.90
N THR A 177 -15.12 4.54 10.73
CA THR A 177 -14.48 3.94 9.56
C THR A 177 -14.70 2.43 9.51
N TYR A 178 -14.54 1.73 10.64
CA TYR A 178 -14.83 0.29 10.70
C TYR A 178 -16.32 -0.02 10.55
N MET A 179 -17.20 0.81 11.07
CA MET A 179 -18.66 0.66 10.89
C MET A 179 -19.04 0.77 9.41
N ASN A 180 -18.47 1.72 8.67
CA ASN A 180 -18.67 1.84 7.22
C ASN A 180 -18.22 0.56 6.48
N MET A 181 -17.07 0.00 6.85
CA MET A 181 -16.59 -1.28 6.30
C MET A 181 -17.58 -2.43 6.57
N ILE A 182 -17.99 -2.58 7.84
CA ILE A 182 -18.92 -3.63 8.27
C ILE A 182 -20.27 -3.50 7.53
N THR A 183 -20.81 -2.28 7.40
CA THR A 183 -22.08 -2.01 6.73
C THR A 183 -22.09 -2.50 5.28
N ILE A 184 -20.96 -2.37 4.58
CA ILE A 184 -20.86 -2.87 3.20
C ILE A 184 -20.71 -4.39 3.19
N TYR A 185 -19.84 -4.94 4.04
CA TYR A 185 -19.63 -6.38 4.10
C TYR A 185 -20.88 -7.15 4.54
N ASP A 186 -21.69 -6.61 5.45
CA ASP A 186 -22.89 -7.26 5.95
C ASP A 186 -24.03 -7.36 4.90
N LYS A 187 -23.89 -6.71 3.73
CA LYS A 187 -24.81 -6.90 2.58
C LYS A 187 -24.74 -8.33 2.03
N ASP A 188 -23.64 -9.04 2.23
CA ASP A 188 -23.49 -10.45 1.90
C ASP A 188 -22.96 -11.23 3.12
N SER A 189 -23.77 -12.13 3.64
CA SER A 189 -23.44 -12.91 4.83
C SER A 189 -22.21 -13.82 4.67
N SER A 190 -21.85 -14.19 3.44
CA SER A 190 -20.65 -14.98 3.14
C SER A 190 -19.35 -14.21 3.48
N ASN A 191 -19.41 -12.88 3.52
CA ASN A 191 -18.27 -12.03 3.86
C ASN A 191 -17.74 -12.25 5.29
N LYS A 192 -18.58 -12.67 6.24
CA LYS A 192 -18.12 -12.97 7.61
C LYS A 192 -17.09 -14.10 7.66
N THR A 193 -17.18 -15.05 6.75
CA THR A 193 -16.22 -16.15 6.65
C THR A 193 -15.02 -15.74 5.78
N SER A 194 -15.27 -15.18 4.60
CA SER A 194 -14.22 -14.83 3.64
C SER A 194 -13.35 -13.65 4.11
N HIS A 195 -13.88 -12.77 4.96
CA HIS A 195 -13.19 -11.60 5.49
C HIS A 195 -13.10 -11.59 7.03
N ALA A 196 -13.05 -12.77 7.66
CA ALA A 196 -13.05 -12.93 9.12
C ALA A 196 -12.00 -12.04 9.81
N ASP A 197 -10.78 -11.91 9.27
CA ASP A 197 -9.73 -11.07 9.85
C ASP A 197 -10.07 -9.56 9.83
N ALA A 198 -10.82 -9.09 8.83
CA ALA A 198 -11.29 -7.71 8.80
C ALA A 198 -12.33 -7.47 9.90
N TYR A 199 -13.28 -8.40 10.06
CA TYR A 199 -14.26 -8.34 11.15
C TYR A 199 -13.61 -8.45 12.54
N LYS A 200 -12.64 -9.35 12.73
CA LYS A 200 -11.89 -9.46 13.99
C LYS A 200 -11.22 -8.15 14.37
N SER A 201 -10.52 -7.52 13.42
CA SER A 201 -9.88 -6.24 13.64
C SER A 201 -10.88 -5.14 13.99
N ALA A 202 -11.99 -5.06 13.24
CA ALA A 202 -13.03 -4.07 13.47
C ALA A 202 -13.72 -4.26 14.83
N TYR A 203 -14.26 -5.44 15.10
CA TYR A 203 -14.97 -5.69 16.35
C TYR A 203 -14.09 -5.53 17.58
N GLY A 204 -12.82 -6.00 17.51
CA GLY A 204 -11.85 -5.83 18.59
C GLY A 204 -11.54 -4.38 18.90
N THR A 205 -11.32 -3.57 17.86
CA THR A 205 -11.05 -2.14 18.00
C THR A 205 -12.26 -1.39 18.54
N ILE A 206 -13.46 -1.64 17.99
CA ILE A 206 -14.71 -1.00 18.44
C ILE A 206 -15.02 -1.38 19.90
N ALA A 207 -14.86 -2.66 20.27
CA ALA A 207 -15.05 -3.11 21.65
C ALA A 207 -14.09 -2.40 22.63
N SER A 208 -12.82 -2.30 22.25
CA SER A 208 -11.80 -1.61 23.05
C SER A 208 -12.10 -0.12 23.22
N PHE A 209 -12.56 0.54 22.15
CA PHE A 209 -13.00 1.94 22.20
C PHE A 209 -14.14 2.13 23.22
N TYR A 210 -15.23 1.36 23.12
CA TYR A 210 -16.35 1.50 24.06
C TYR A 210 -15.96 1.18 25.49
N ARG A 211 -15.05 0.22 25.68
CA ARG A 211 -14.48 -0.09 27.00
C ARG A 211 -13.72 1.12 27.59
N SER A 212 -12.87 1.78 26.79
CA SER A 212 -12.12 2.95 27.25
C SER A 212 -13.03 4.14 27.60
N GLN A 213 -14.19 4.23 26.92
CA GLN A 213 -15.23 5.22 27.23
C GLN A 213 -16.12 4.82 28.44
N GLY A 214 -15.88 3.68 29.08
CA GLY A 214 -16.71 3.18 30.19
C GLY A 214 -18.07 2.63 29.75
N ASN A 215 -18.35 2.53 28.45
CA ASN A 215 -19.60 1.96 27.92
C ASN A 215 -19.48 0.43 27.84
N MET A 216 -19.60 -0.21 29.00
CA MET A 216 -19.41 -1.66 29.11
C MET A 216 -20.47 -2.49 28.36
N SER A 217 -21.67 -1.95 28.19
CA SER A 217 -22.73 -2.61 27.42
C SER A 217 -22.35 -2.75 25.94
N MET A 218 -21.94 -1.65 25.32
CA MET A 218 -21.48 -1.66 23.94
C MET A 218 -20.17 -2.45 23.76
N ALA A 219 -19.25 -2.32 24.71
CA ALA A 219 -18.02 -3.11 24.70
C ALA A 219 -18.32 -4.60 24.68
N ARG A 220 -19.24 -5.06 25.54
CA ARG A 220 -19.66 -6.45 25.60
C ARG A 220 -20.30 -6.92 24.30
N GLU A 221 -21.20 -6.12 23.72
CA GLU A 221 -21.86 -6.45 22.42
C GLU A 221 -20.81 -6.71 21.33
N TYR A 222 -19.80 -5.83 21.22
CA TYR A 222 -18.77 -5.99 20.18
C TYR A 222 -17.78 -7.11 20.49
N TYR A 223 -17.49 -7.41 21.75
CA TYR A 223 -16.71 -8.62 22.11
C TYR A 223 -17.49 -9.92 21.81
N GLU A 224 -18.81 -9.92 21.95
CA GLU A 224 -19.65 -11.07 21.55
C GLU A 224 -19.65 -11.25 20.03
N LYS A 225 -19.74 -10.14 19.26
CA LYS A 225 -19.55 -10.16 17.79
C LYS A 225 -18.16 -10.65 17.39
N LEU A 226 -17.11 -10.22 18.09
CA LEU A 226 -15.75 -10.71 17.87
C LEU A 226 -15.68 -12.23 18.12
N LEU A 227 -16.25 -12.73 19.20
CA LEU A 227 -16.25 -14.16 19.51
C LEU A 227 -17.06 -14.96 18.45
N SER A 228 -18.06 -14.36 17.80
CA SER A 228 -18.82 -15.02 16.73
C SER A 228 -18.00 -15.27 15.46
N VAL A 229 -16.98 -14.45 15.20
CA VAL A 229 -16.04 -14.61 14.06
C VAL A 229 -14.70 -15.23 14.45
N ASP A 230 -14.47 -15.41 15.77
CA ASP A 230 -13.29 -16.06 16.36
C ASP A 230 -13.70 -17.01 17.50
N PRO A 231 -14.47 -18.07 17.21
CA PRO A 231 -15.11 -18.90 18.23
C PRO A 231 -14.11 -19.72 19.06
N THR A 232 -12.86 -19.82 18.64
CA THR A 232 -11.80 -20.53 19.36
C THR A 232 -11.04 -19.68 20.37
N ASN A 233 -11.37 -18.39 20.48
CA ASN A 233 -10.72 -17.45 21.40
C ASN A 233 -11.22 -17.66 22.84
N GLU A 234 -10.55 -18.57 23.55
CA GLU A 234 -10.92 -18.92 24.93
C GLU A 234 -10.67 -17.77 25.91
N ASP A 235 -9.64 -16.99 25.70
CA ASP A 235 -9.32 -15.84 26.56
C ASP A 235 -10.45 -14.80 26.51
N LEU A 236 -10.93 -14.48 25.30
CA LEU A 236 -12.06 -13.58 25.11
C LEU A 236 -13.34 -14.15 25.73
N ARG A 237 -13.58 -15.46 25.57
CA ARG A 237 -14.74 -16.14 26.17
C ARG A 237 -14.71 -16.04 27.70
N ASN A 238 -13.54 -16.23 28.31
CA ASN A 238 -13.38 -16.14 29.76
C ASN A 238 -13.50 -14.68 30.22
N TYR A 239 -12.91 -13.72 29.47
CA TYR A 239 -13.05 -12.30 29.75
C TYR A 239 -14.52 -11.86 29.75
N LEU A 240 -15.33 -12.28 28.77
CA LEU A 240 -16.76 -11.96 28.69
C LEU A 240 -17.58 -12.45 29.92
N LYS A 241 -17.16 -13.55 30.58
CA LYS A 241 -17.79 -14.03 31.83
C LYS A 241 -17.55 -13.07 33.01
N THR A 242 -16.47 -12.30 32.98
CA THR A 242 -16.10 -11.34 34.03
C THR A 242 -16.71 -9.97 33.83
N LEU A 243 -17.12 -9.63 32.62
CA LEU A 243 -17.83 -8.39 32.28
C LEU A 243 -19.26 -8.46 32.81
N LYS A 244 -19.54 -7.69 33.87
CA LYS A 244 -20.86 -7.55 34.46
C LYS A 244 -21.65 -6.42 33.80
#